data_299713f2b45032762d392e486bb49436
#
_entry.id   299713f2b45032762d392e486bb49436
#
_cell.length_a   1.000
_cell.length_b   1.000
_cell.length_c   1.000
_cell.angle_alpha   90.00
_cell.angle_beta   90.00
_cell.angle_gamma   90.00
#
_symmetry.space_group_name_H-M   'P 1'
#
loop_
_entity.id
_entity.type
_entity.pdbx_description
1 polymer ?
#
loop_
_entity_poly.entity_id
_entity_poly.type
_entity_poly.pdbx_seq_one_letter_code
_entity_poly.pdbx_strand_id
1 'polypeptide(L)'
;MMVVMMRHLLIAIAVVVCAACSPASPTARLNENFVLSPGESTSVSGTNVIVRFVGVQGDSRCPADAVCIQGGDAIVRVEVLPSTGGATTYDLHTANSQPVRHVDVFIALVELAPYPFVSRPTQPGDYRATLRVTR
;
A
#
# COMPACT_ATOMS: atom_id res chain seq x y z
N MET A 1 50.32 -4.71 35.31
CA MET A 1 49.17 -3.80 35.43
C MET A 1 48.82 -3.05 34.13
N MET A 2 49.81 -2.68 33.33
CA MET A 2 49.58 -1.93 32.06
C MET A 2 48.93 -2.73 30.94
N VAL A 3 49.13 -4.05 30.87
CA VAL A 3 48.56 -4.91 29.80
C VAL A 3 47.08 -5.21 29.99
N VAL A 4 46.56 -5.20 31.22
CA VAL A 4 45.16 -5.45 31.54
C VAL A 4 44.27 -4.23 31.22
N MET A 5 44.80 -3.01 31.40
CA MET A 5 44.05 -1.77 31.04
C MET A 5 43.88 -1.57 29.54
N MET A 6 44.84 -2.07 28.75
CA MET A 6 44.78 -1.92 27.28
C MET A 6 43.76 -2.88 26.62
N ARG A 7 43.41 -4.02 27.26
CA ARG A 7 42.41 -4.97 26.77
C ARG A 7 40.98 -4.49 26.99
N HIS A 8 40.73 -3.67 27.98
CA HIS A 8 39.40 -3.11 28.25
C HIS A 8 39.06 -1.88 27.38
N LEU A 9 40.06 -1.19 26.85
CA LEU A 9 39.88 -0.03 25.97
C LEU A 9 39.53 -0.45 24.54
N LEU A 10 39.89 -1.65 24.08
CA LEU A 10 39.61 -2.17 22.76
C LEU A 10 38.21 -2.82 22.65
N ILE A 11 37.58 -3.15 23.78
CA ILE A 11 36.23 -3.75 23.80
C ILE A 11 35.13 -2.68 23.79
N ALA A 12 35.45 -1.43 24.17
CA ALA A 12 34.47 -0.34 24.24
C ALA A 12 34.17 0.35 22.90
N ILE A 13 34.95 0.06 21.84
CA ILE A 13 34.79 0.72 20.52
C ILE A 13 33.93 -0.09 19.51
N ALA A 14 33.55 -1.33 19.85
CA ALA A 14 32.86 -2.22 18.93
C ALA A 14 31.31 -2.17 18.98
N VAL A 15 30.68 -1.25 19.71
CA VAL A 15 29.20 -1.25 19.94
C VAL A 15 28.48 -0.01 19.39
N VAL A 16 29.07 0.77 18.50
CA VAL A 16 28.40 1.96 17.95
C VAL A 16 28.45 1.98 16.43
N VAL A 17 27.93 0.97 15.76
CA VAL A 17 27.51 1.09 14.33
C VAL A 17 26.35 0.14 14.06
N CYS A 18 25.21 0.37 14.69
CA CYS A 18 23.91 -0.06 14.20
C CYS A 18 22.96 1.13 14.23
N ALA A 19 23.32 2.20 13.53
CA ALA A 19 22.48 3.36 13.37
C ALA A 19 21.73 3.29 12.03
N ALA A 20 20.39 3.12 12.15
CA ALA A 20 19.40 3.67 11.25
C ALA A 20 19.46 3.26 9.76
N CYS A 21 19.13 2.01 9.47
CA CYS A 21 18.28 1.79 8.29
C CYS A 21 16.83 2.03 8.71
N SER A 22 16.42 3.28 8.81
CA SER A 22 14.99 3.61 8.72
C SER A 22 14.60 3.31 7.27
N PRO A 23 13.71 2.35 7.00
CA PRO A 23 13.20 2.18 5.65
C PRO A 23 12.52 3.50 5.29
N ALA A 24 13.02 4.16 4.24
CA ALA A 24 12.36 5.32 3.68
C ALA A 24 10.95 4.86 3.30
N SER A 25 9.92 5.47 3.90
CA SER A 25 8.54 5.19 3.52
C SER A 25 8.39 5.42 2.02
N PRO A 26 7.84 4.47 1.27
CA PRO A 26 7.68 4.65 -0.17
C PRO A 26 6.86 5.92 -0.42
N THR A 27 7.33 6.76 -1.32
CA THR A 27 6.65 8.00 -1.71
C THR A 27 6.16 7.85 -3.13
N ALA A 28 4.85 7.93 -3.32
CA ALA A 28 4.23 7.96 -4.62
C ALA A 28 4.27 9.38 -5.21
N ARG A 29 4.19 9.50 -6.54
CA ARG A 29 4.10 10.79 -7.22
C ARG A 29 2.68 11.06 -7.69
N LEU A 30 2.29 12.33 -7.63
CA LEU A 30 1.02 12.78 -8.18
C LEU A 30 0.96 12.49 -9.69
N ASN A 31 -0.20 12.01 -10.17
CA ASN A 31 -0.46 11.62 -11.55
C ASN A 31 0.30 10.36 -12.04
N GLU A 32 1.04 9.68 -11.18
CA GLU A 32 1.69 8.40 -11.48
C GLU A 32 0.97 7.23 -10.79
N ASN A 33 1.08 6.04 -11.39
CA ASN A 33 0.57 4.83 -10.79
C ASN A 33 1.54 4.34 -9.71
N PHE A 34 0.99 3.84 -8.62
CA PHE A 34 1.74 3.16 -7.57
C PHE A 34 0.98 1.93 -7.09
N VAL A 35 1.70 0.94 -6.59
CA VAL A 35 1.14 -0.35 -6.16
C VAL A 35 1.28 -0.47 -4.66
N LEU A 36 0.20 -0.91 -4.01
CA LEU A 36 0.18 -1.21 -2.58
C LEU A 36 -0.28 -2.65 -2.32
N SER A 37 0.33 -3.27 -1.32
CA SER A 37 -0.13 -4.51 -0.70
C SER A 37 -1.15 -4.21 0.39
N PRO A 38 -2.00 -5.17 0.80
CA PRO A 38 -2.90 -4.98 1.93
C PRO A 38 -2.16 -4.55 3.20
N GLY A 39 -2.64 -3.49 3.84
CA GLY A 39 -2.01 -2.87 5.01
C GLY A 39 -0.90 -1.87 4.70
N GLU A 40 -0.42 -1.81 3.48
CA GLU A 40 0.64 -0.88 3.07
C GLU A 40 0.10 0.54 2.84
N SER A 41 0.93 1.53 3.11
CA SER A 41 0.61 2.95 2.90
C SER A 41 1.76 3.69 2.24
N THR A 42 1.42 4.74 1.51
CA THR A 42 2.41 5.62 0.87
C THR A 42 1.97 7.08 0.96
N SER A 43 2.93 7.98 1.12
CA SER A 43 2.67 9.42 0.97
C SER A 43 2.70 9.82 -0.50
N VAL A 44 1.86 10.78 -0.88
CA VAL A 44 1.79 11.28 -2.25
C VAL A 44 2.47 12.64 -2.34
N SER A 45 3.59 12.70 -3.07
CA SER A 45 4.37 13.93 -3.25
C SER A 45 3.52 15.05 -3.86
N GLY A 46 3.70 16.26 -3.35
CA GLY A 46 2.94 17.44 -3.80
C GLY A 46 1.54 17.53 -3.18
N THR A 47 1.22 16.64 -2.24
CA THR A 47 -0.03 16.67 -1.47
C THR A 47 0.27 16.44 0.02
N ASN A 48 -0.73 16.66 0.88
CA ASN A 48 -0.67 16.31 2.30
C ASN A 48 -1.43 15.00 2.60
N VAL A 49 -1.42 14.07 1.63
CA VAL A 49 -2.22 12.85 1.70
C VAL A 49 -1.33 11.62 1.79
N ILE A 50 -1.69 10.71 2.68
CA ILE A 50 -1.17 9.36 2.76
C ILE A 50 -2.30 8.42 2.36
N VAL A 51 -2.06 7.54 1.40
CA VAL A 51 -3.02 6.53 0.96
C VAL A 51 -2.61 5.17 1.51
N ARG A 52 -3.53 4.49 2.17
CA ARG A 52 -3.36 3.13 2.69
C ARG A 52 -4.32 2.19 1.97
N PHE A 53 -3.82 1.09 1.46
CA PHE A 53 -4.66 -0.01 1.00
C PHE A 53 -5.01 -0.90 2.19
N VAL A 54 -6.28 -0.89 2.60
CA VAL A 54 -6.75 -1.69 3.74
C VAL A 54 -6.89 -3.16 3.34
N GLY A 55 -7.47 -3.41 2.16
CA GLY A 55 -7.70 -4.76 1.65
C GLY A 55 -8.90 -4.82 0.71
N VAL A 56 -9.20 -6.02 0.24
CA VAL A 56 -10.37 -6.32 -0.57
C VAL A 56 -11.51 -6.78 0.33
N GLN A 57 -12.65 -6.10 0.25
CA GLN A 57 -13.84 -6.40 1.07
C GLN A 57 -14.68 -7.51 0.44
N GLY A 58 -14.60 -7.68 -0.86
CA GLY A 58 -15.27 -8.72 -1.61
C GLY A 58 -14.72 -8.75 -3.03
N ASP A 59 -14.64 -9.93 -3.62
CA ASP A 59 -14.20 -10.13 -5.00
C ASP A 59 -15.15 -11.11 -5.67
N SER A 60 -16.05 -10.59 -6.50
CA SER A 60 -16.98 -11.36 -7.31
C SER A 60 -16.69 -11.24 -8.81
N ARG A 61 -15.49 -10.80 -9.19
CA ARG A 61 -15.06 -10.77 -10.58
C ARG A 61 -15.17 -12.16 -11.19
N CYS A 62 -15.56 -12.24 -12.47
CA CYS A 62 -15.64 -13.53 -13.15
C CYS A 62 -14.24 -14.12 -13.25
N PRO A 63 -13.99 -15.33 -12.71
CA PRO A 63 -12.69 -15.97 -12.83
C PRO A 63 -12.31 -16.21 -14.29
N ALA A 64 -11.02 -16.10 -14.62
CA ALA A 64 -10.51 -16.24 -15.98
C ALA A 64 -10.73 -17.67 -16.56
N ASP A 65 -10.86 -18.66 -15.69
CA ASP A 65 -11.10 -20.08 -16.01
C ASP A 65 -12.56 -20.50 -15.80
N ALA A 66 -13.50 -19.54 -15.77
CA ALA A 66 -14.93 -19.79 -15.63
C ALA A 66 -15.72 -19.01 -16.69
N VAL A 67 -16.96 -19.44 -16.91
CA VAL A 67 -17.93 -18.72 -17.74
C VAL A 67 -19.01 -18.14 -16.83
N CYS A 68 -19.16 -16.82 -16.86
CA CYS A 68 -20.13 -16.11 -16.03
C CYS A 68 -21.21 -15.47 -16.91
N ILE A 69 -22.44 -15.43 -16.40
CA ILE A 69 -23.55 -14.75 -17.05
C ILE A 69 -23.42 -13.24 -16.97
N GLN A 70 -22.85 -12.75 -15.84
CA GLN A 70 -22.61 -11.33 -15.60
C GLN A 70 -21.18 -11.12 -15.12
N GLY A 71 -20.60 -9.98 -15.47
CA GLY A 71 -19.36 -9.51 -14.85
C GLY A 71 -19.61 -9.23 -13.37
N GLY A 72 -18.61 -9.52 -12.55
CA GLY A 72 -18.62 -9.19 -11.13
C GLY A 72 -17.79 -7.95 -10.82
N ASP A 73 -17.62 -7.70 -9.54
CA ASP A 73 -16.91 -6.55 -9.01
C ASP A 73 -15.98 -6.98 -7.87
N ALA A 74 -14.87 -6.27 -7.72
CA ALA A 74 -14.10 -6.32 -6.49
C ALA A 74 -14.13 -4.96 -5.80
N ILE A 75 -14.33 -4.99 -4.48
CA ILE A 75 -14.42 -3.81 -3.63
C ILE A 75 -13.09 -3.65 -2.90
N VAL A 76 -12.35 -2.62 -3.26
CA VAL A 76 -11.02 -2.28 -2.74
C VAL A 76 -11.18 -1.15 -1.73
N ARG A 77 -10.91 -1.45 -0.46
CA ARG A 77 -10.98 -0.46 0.60
C ARG A 77 -9.65 0.27 0.77
N VAL A 78 -9.72 1.59 0.72
CA VAL A 78 -8.58 2.47 0.98
C VAL A 78 -8.91 3.45 2.10
N GLU A 79 -7.90 3.77 2.89
CA GLU A 79 -7.94 4.88 3.86
C GLU A 79 -7.07 6.03 3.33
N VAL A 80 -7.61 7.22 3.44
CA VAL A 80 -6.87 8.45 3.14
C VAL A 80 -6.64 9.18 4.46
N LEU A 81 -5.37 9.32 4.81
CA LEU A 81 -4.96 10.00 6.02
C LEU A 81 -4.42 11.38 5.61
N PRO A 82 -4.97 12.45 6.14
CA PRO A 82 -4.33 13.74 6.08
C PRO A 82 -3.11 13.74 7.00
N SER A 83 -2.15 14.61 6.76
CA SER A 83 -0.99 14.81 7.65
C SER A 83 -1.41 15.26 9.06
N THR A 84 -2.64 15.79 9.22
CA THR A 84 -3.27 16.17 10.48
C THR A 84 -4.77 15.85 10.40
N GLY A 85 -5.29 15.09 11.37
CA GLY A 85 -6.73 14.76 11.45
C GLY A 85 -7.02 13.27 11.34
N GLY A 86 -8.30 12.91 11.18
CA GLY A 86 -8.78 11.55 11.11
C GLY A 86 -8.67 10.94 9.71
N ALA A 87 -8.60 9.61 9.64
CA ALA A 87 -8.65 8.87 8.39
C ALA A 87 -10.06 8.91 7.78
N THR A 88 -10.12 8.99 6.45
CA THR A 88 -11.36 8.82 5.69
C THR A 88 -11.28 7.55 4.86
N THR A 89 -12.29 6.69 4.95
CA THR A 89 -12.33 5.42 4.23
C THR A 89 -13.15 5.55 2.95
N TYR A 90 -12.66 4.96 1.88
CA TYR A 90 -13.34 4.86 0.59
C TYR A 90 -13.32 3.43 0.09
N ASP A 91 -14.41 3.02 -0.57
CA ASP A 91 -14.50 1.78 -1.30
C ASP A 91 -14.43 2.10 -2.81
N LEU A 92 -13.41 1.53 -3.46
CA LEU A 92 -13.18 1.65 -4.89
C LEU A 92 -13.61 0.35 -5.56
N HIS A 93 -14.18 0.45 -6.75
CA HIS A 93 -14.79 -0.66 -7.47
C HIS A 93 -14.06 -0.96 -8.77
N THR A 94 -13.81 -2.23 -9.06
CA THR A 94 -13.22 -2.64 -10.35
C THR A 94 -14.21 -2.54 -11.51
N ALA A 95 -15.50 -2.76 -11.26
CA ALA A 95 -16.55 -2.63 -12.26
C ALA A 95 -16.89 -1.16 -12.58
N ASN A 96 -16.58 -0.25 -11.69
CA ASN A 96 -16.80 1.18 -11.87
C ASN A 96 -15.54 1.93 -11.43
N SER A 97 -14.65 2.19 -12.37
CA SER A 97 -13.36 2.86 -12.14
C SER A 97 -13.45 4.37 -11.91
N GLN A 98 -14.60 4.87 -11.44
CA GLN A 98 -14.74 6.28 -11.12
C GLN A 98 -13.86 6.65 -9.93
N PRO A 99 -13.05 7.70 -10.06
CA PRO A 99 -12.22 8.16 -8.95
C PRO A 99 -13.08 8.72 -7.82
N VAL A 100 -12.68 8.48 -6.58
CA VAL A 100 -13.28 9.12 -5.42
C VAL A 100 -12.57 10.45 -5.15
N ARG A 101 -13.35 11.47 -4.78
CA ARG A 101 -12.81 12.78 -4.43
C ARG A 101 -12.52 12.85 -2.93
N HIS A 102 -11.31 13.24 -2.58
CA HIS A 102 -10.91 13.59 -1.21
C HIS A 102 -10.33 15.00 -1.19
N VAL A 103 -11.10 15.96 -0.67
CA VAL A 103 -10.74 17.39 -0.62
C VAL A 103 -10.38 17.94 -2.02
N ASP A 104 -9.09 18.06 -2.33
CA ASP A 104 -8.54 18.61 -3.59
C ASP A 104 -7.86 17.57 -4.47
N VAL A 105 -7.95 16.30 -4.10
CA VAL A 105 -7.39 15.18 -4.87
C VAL A 105 -8.44 14.15 -5.24
N PHE A 106 -8.16 13.40 -6.29
CA PHE A 106 -8.96 12.25 -6.73
C PHE A 106 -8.13 10.99 -6.63
N ILE A 107 -8.69 9.94 -6.06
CA ILE A 107 -8.05 8.62 -5.92
C ILE A 107 -8.78 7.65 -6.83
N ALA A 108 -8.05 7.05 -7.76
CA ALA A 108 -8.57 6.07 -8.71
C ALA A 108 -7.92 4.70 -8.48
N LEU A 109 -8.74 3.65 -8.59
CA LEU A 109 -8.26 2.29 -8.74
C LEU A 109 -7.98 2.06 -10.23
N VAL A 110 -6.73 1.77 -10.56
CA VAL A 110 -6.30 1.49 -11.94
C VAL A 110 -6.40 0.00 -12.23
N GLU A 111 -5.97 -0.83 -11.28
CA GLU A 111 -5.95 -2.29 -11.41
C GLU A 111 -5.97 -2.96 -10.03
N LEU A 112 -6.59 -4.15 -9.97
CA LEU A 112 -6.48 -5.05 -8.84
C LEU A 112 -5.95 -6.41 -9.33
N ALA A 113 -4.75 -6.76 -8.90
CA ALA A 113 -4.13 -8.06 -9.15
C ALA A 113 -4.15 -8.92 -7.87
N PRO A 114 -4.11 -10.25 -7.98
CA PRO A 114 -4.21 -11.00 -9.21
C PRO A 114 -5.65 -11.00 -9.76
N TYR A 115 -5.79 -11.37 -11.03
CA TYR A 115 -7.10 -11.69 -11.58
C TYR A 115 -7.56 -13.02 -11.00
N PRO A 116 -8.84 -13.21 -10.64
CA PRO A 116 -9.30 -14.43 -9.99
C PRO A 116 -9.29 -15.66 -10.93
N PHE A 117 -9.00 -16.83 -10.35
CA PHE A 117 -9.12 -18.15 -10.96
C PHE A 117 -9.83 -19.09 -9.99
N VAL A 118 -10.75 -19.93 -10.51
CA VAL A 118 -11.41 -20.98 -9.70
C VAL A 118 -10.36 -22.02 -9.26
N SER A 119 -9.47 -22.38 -10.18
CA SER A 119 -8.43 -23.38 -9.92
C SER A 119 -7.36 -22.93 -8.91
N ARG A 120 -7.27 -21.63 -8.66
CA ARG A 120 -6.29 -21.04 -7.74
C ARG A 120 -6.91 -19.84 -6.99
N PRO A 121 -7.60 -20.09 -5.86
CA PRO A 121 -8.21 -19.04 -5.07
C PRO A 121 -7.18 -18.02 -4.57
N THR A 122 -7.49 -16.74 -4.70
CA THR A 122 -6.68 -15.63 -4.20
C THR A 122 -6.79 -15.53 -2.69
N GLN A 123 -5.67 -15.44 -1.99
CA GLN A 123 -5.63 -15.18 -0.56
C GLN A 123 -5.66 -13.67 -0.30
N PRO A 124 -6.15 -13.20 0.85
CA PRO A 124 -6.22 -11.77 1.16
C PRO A 124 -4.89 -11.02 1.03
N GLY A 125 -3.77 -11.65 1.37
CA GLY A 125 -2.43 -11.07 1.27
C GLY A 125 -1.84 -11.02 -0.14
N ASP A 126 -2.43 -11.73 -1.09
CA ASP A 126 -1.95 -11.80 -2.48
C ASP A 126 -2.32 -10.55 -3.29
N TYR A 127 -3.33 -9.83 -2.85
CA TYR A 127 -3.83 -8.66 -3.58
C TYR A 127 -2.77 -7.56 -3.71
N ARG A 128 -2.78 -6.93 -4.87
CA ARG A 128 -2.00 -5.74 -5.19
C ARG A 128 -2.92 -4.74 -5.86
N ALA A 129 -3.13 -3.60 -5.23
CA ALA A 129 -3.92 -2.52 -5.78
C ALA A 129 -3.01 -1.51 -6.47
N THR A 130 -3.19 -1.31 -7.75
CA THR A 130 -2.58 -0.21 -8.48
C THR A 130 -3.49 0.99 -8.40
N LEU A 131 -3.01 2.04 -7.76
CA LEU A 131 -3.73 3.28 -7.51
C LEU A 131 -3.08 4.45 -8.23
N ARG A 132 -3.87 5.49 -8.46
CA ARG A 132 -3.39 6.79 -8.97
C ARG A 132 -4.08 7.90 -8.20
N VAL A 133 -3.30 8.90 -7.80
CA VAL A 133 -3.81 10.13 -7.21
C VAL A 133 -3.59 11.27 -8.19
N THR A 134 -4.65 12.03 -8.47
CA THR A 134 -4.65 13.19 -9.37
C THR A 134 -5.23 14.42 -8.66
N ARG A 135 -5.01 15.59 -9.23
CA ARG A 135 -5.56 16.85 -8.74
C ARG A 135 -6.39 17.52 -9.82
#